data_76c3aeac7a040aca1138ff2814f15949
#
_entry.id   76c3aeac7a040aca1138ff2814f15949
#
_cell.length_a   1.000
_cell.length_b   1.000
_cell.length_c   1.000
_cell.angle_alpha   90.00
_cell.angle_beta   90.00
_cell.angle_gamma   90.00
#
_symmetry.space_group_name_H-M   'P 1'
#
loop_
_entity.id
_entity.type
_entity.pdbx_description
1 polymer ?
#
loop_
_entity_poly.entity_id
_entity_poly.type
_entity_poly.pdbx_seq_one_letter_code
_entity_poly.pdbx_strand_id
1 'polypeptide(L)'
;MPMTNQISRDELRGAIADKLSAHFGVTAENATDEQVFQAAAIVIREILSRLHTFDSRTAPEREVHYLSMEFLMGRSLMKDAFNLGIGDALTGALEDLGRSAADIFETEPDAGLGNGGLGRLAACYMDSLATEGIPATGYSLCYELGIFKQKIVDGQQVELPDDWLNLGDAWLMPKPQEAEEVHFGGKVRTRWDNGHLMVVHEDYTRVLAIPCDMLVAGYNTDHVNTLRLWDAKSPKPIDMQLFSQGQYLKANEERAMADSISTILYPEDNHYEGKSLRLKQQYFFVSATLQSITRQHIQTYGTLTNFHEKNVIQINDT
;
A
#
# COMPACT_ATOMS: atom_id res chain seq x y z
N MET A 1 25.91 6.52 -12.91
CA MET A 1 24.94 7.60 -12.63
C MET A 1 23.58 6.99 -12.82
N PRO A 2 22.64 7.22 -11.90
CA PRO A 2 21.27 6.73 -12.04
C PRO A 2 20.66 7.16 -13.37
N MET A 3 19.82 6.31 -13.98
CA MET A 3 19.14 6.61 -15.25
C MET A 3 18.22 7.84 -15.12
N THR A 4 17.76 8.14 -13.91
CA THR A 4 16.86 9.26 -13.59
C THR A 4 17.49 10.64 -13.69
N ASN A 5 18.81 10.77 -13.53
CA ASN A 5 19.51 12.08 -13.63
C ASN A 5 19.45 12.74 -15.03
N GLN A 6 18.73 12.13 -15.98
CA GLN A 6 18.55 12.64 -17.34
C GLN A 6 17.15 13.22 -17.59
N ILE A 7 16.21 13.11 -16.64
CA ILE A 7 14.86 13.61 -16.83
C ILE A 7 14.87 15.14 -16.69
N SER A 8 14.56 15.81 -17.78
CA SER A 8 14.60 17.26 -17.85
C SER A 8 13.32 17.91 -17.27
N ARG A 9 13.44 19.20 -16.89
CA ARG A 9 12.34 20.06 -16.49
C ARG A 9 11.21 20.08 -17.54
N ASP A 10 11.57 20.20 -18.83
CA ASP A 10 10.58 20.24 -19.93
C ASP A 10 9.83 18.92 -20.09
N GLU A 11 10.51 17.78 -19.92
CA GLU A 11 9.87 16.45 -19.95
C GLU A 11 8.88 16.29 -18.80
N LEU A 12 9.23 16.67 -17.57
CA LEU A 12 8.33 16.63 -16.43
C LEU A 12 7.13 17.55 -16.61
N ARG A 13 7.36 18.79 -17.08
CA ARG A 13 6.28 19.74 -17.37
C ARG A 13 5.30 19.17 -18.39
N GLY A 14 5.82 18.63 -19.50
CA GLY A 14 5.01 18.02 -20.54
C GLY A 14 4.20 16.83 -20.02
N ALA A 15 4.86 15.93 -19.29
CA ALA A 15 4.21 14.74 -18.72
C ALA A 15 3.09 15.12 -17.71
N ILE A 16 3.31 16.11 -16.85
CA ILE A 16 2.29 16.60 -15.92
C ILE A 16 1.10 17.22 -16.68
N ALA A 17 1.36 18.05 -17.69
CA ALA A 17 0.31 18.64 -18.51
C ALA A 17 -0.50 17.59 -19.27
N ASP A 18 0.14 16.54 -19.78
CA ASP A 18 -0.52 15.41 -20.43
C ASP A 18 -1.43 14.63 -19.45
N LYS A 19 -0.97 14.43 -18.19
CA LYS A 19 -1.79 13.79 -17.15
C LYS A 19 -2.98 14.67 -16.78
N LEU A 20 -2.82 15.97 -16.63
CA LEU A 20 -3.92 16.89 -16.36
C LEU A 20 -4.99 16.78 -17.45
N SER A 21 -4.58 16.77 -18.71
CA SER A 21 -5.51 16.61 -19.84
C SER A 21 -6.17 15.21 -19.86
N ALA A 22 -5.38 14.14 -19.70
CA ALA A 22 -5.87 12.77 -19.88
C ALA A 22 -6.74 12.29 -18.72
N HIS A 23 -6.39 12.62 -17.47
CA HIS A 23 -7.11 12.13 -16.28
C HIS A 23 -8.22 13.07 -15.81
N PHE A 24 -8.03 14.41 -15.98
CA PHE A 24 -8.96 15.41 -15.43
C PHE A 24 -9.68 16.23 -16.49
N GLY A 25 -9.26 16.13 -17.76
CA GLY A 25 -9.87 16.90 -18.84
C GLY A 25 -9.64 18.42 -18.73
N VAL A 26 -8.57 18.84 -18.06
CA VAL A 26 -8.26 20.27 -17.82
C VAL A 26 -6.87 20.63 -18.33
N THR A 27 -6.67 21.93 -18.63
CA THR A 27 -5.34 22.47 -18.88
C THR A 27 -4.66 22.87 -17.56
N ALA A 28 -3.35 23.04 -17.56
CA ALA A 28 -2.60 23.45 -16.37
C ALA A 28 -3.10 24.79 -15.78
N GLU A 29 -3.57 25.71 -16.61
CA GLU A 29 -4.12 27.01 -16.19
C GLU A 29 -5.42 26.88 -15.39
N ASN A 30 -6.25 25.88 -15.74
CA ASN A 30 -7.58 25.66 -15.15
C ASN A 30 -7.60 24.55 -14.09
N ALA A 31 -6.47 23.87 -13.86
CA ALA A 31 -6.36 22.81 -12.88
C ALA A 31 -6.37 23.36 -11.44
N THR A 32 -6.91 22.61 -10.49
CA THR A 32 -6.72 22.86 -9.05
C THR A 32 -5.36 22.36 -8.60
N ASP A 33 -4.88 22.81 -7.44
CA ASP A 33 -3.61 22.35 -6.87
C ASP A 33 -3.65 20.84 -6.55
N GLU A 34 -4.81 20.31 -6.13
CA GLU A 34 -5.01 18.87 -5.94
C GLU A 34 -4.86 18.08 -7.26
N GLN A 35 -5.41 18.59 -8.36
CA GLN A 35 -5.25 17.93 -9.66
C GLN A 35 -3.80 17.98 -10.15
N VAL A 36 -3.10 19.10 -9.93
CA VAL A 36 -1.67 19.24 -10.25
C VAL A 36 -0.83 18.29 -9.40
N PHE A 37 -1.09 18.20 -8.09
CA PHE A 37 -0.46 17.23 -7.20
C PHE A 37 -0.66 15.79 -7.71
N GLN A 38 -1.90 15.39 -7.99
CA GLN A 38 -2.20 14.04 -8.47
C GLN A 38 -1.51 13.74 -9.82
N ALA A 39 -1.51 14.69 -10.75
CA ALA A 39 -0.83 14.53 -12.03
C ALA A 39 0.70 14.35 -11.83
N ALA A 40 1.32 15.16 -10.97
CA ALA A 40 2.74 15.05 -10.63
C ALA A 40 3.05 13.70 -9.93
N ALA A 41 2.23 13.28 -8.98
CA ALA A 41 2.37 12.01 -8.27
C ALA A 41 2.28 10.81 -9.24
N ILE A 42 1.34 10.82 -10.18
CA ILE A 42 1.23 9.80 -11.22
C ILE A 42 2.49 9.74 -12.09
N VAL A 43 3.04 10.90 -12.49
CA VAL A 43 4.28 10.96 -13.30
C VAL A 43 5.46 10.36 -12.52
N ILE A 44 5.64 10.73 -11.25
CA ILE A 44 6.71 10.17 -10.41
C ILE A 44 6.52 8.65 -10.22
N ARG A 45 5.30 8.20 -9.92
CA ARG A 45 4.98 6.78 -9.80
C ARG A 45 5.28 6.00 -11.09
N GLU A 46 5.02 6.57 -12.26
CA GLU A 46 5.37 5.94 -13.55
C GLU A 46 6.89 5.81 -13.73
N ILE A 47 7.66 6.78 -13.30
CA ILE A 47 9.13 6.70 -13.30
C ILE A 47 9.58 5.57 -12.40
N LEU A 48 9.10 5.52 -11.15
CA LEU A 48 9.39 4.46 -10.19
C LEU A 48 9.00 3.08 -10.71
N SER A 49 7.83 2.96 -11.36
CA SER A 49 7.35 1.69 -11.93
C SER A 49 8.28 1.18 -13.04
N ARG A 50 8.83 2.06 -13.86
CA ARG A 50 9.80 1.68 -14.91
C ARG A 50 11.09 1.17 -14.30
N LEU A 51 11.62 1.85 -13.27
CA LEU A 51 12.82 1.42 -12.55
C LEU A 51 12.60 0.07 -11.87
N HIS A 52 11.51 -0.08 -11.12
CA HIS A 52 11.15 -1.32 -10.45
C HIS A 52 11.00 -2.49 -11.43
N THR A 53 10.35 -2.29 -12.58
CA THR A 53 10.20 -3.32 -13.61
C THR A 53 11.55 -3.72 -14.22
N PHE A 54 12.49 -2.79 -14.32
CA PHE A 54 13.83 -3.08 -14.83
C PHE A 54 14.64 -3.90 -13.83
N ASP A 55 14.60 -3.51 -12.56
CA ASP A 55 15.35 -4.17 -11.47
C ASP A 55 14.82 -5.59 -11.19
N SER A 56 13.50 -5.79 -11.23
CA SER A 56 12.84 -7.08 -10.97
C SER A 56 13.05 -8.16 -12.05
N ARG A 57 13.78 -7.89 -13.13
CA ARG A 57 14.08 -8.88 -14.20
C ARG A 57 15.00 -10.01 -13.75
N THR A 58 15.74 -9.79 -12.69
CA THR A 58 16.66 -10.79 -12.13
C THR A 58 16.21 -11.15 -10.72
N ALA A 59 16.01 -12.45 -10.48
CA ALA A 59 15.68 -12.91 -9.13
C ALA A 59 16.81 -12.54 -8.16
N PRO A 60 16.51 -11.91 -7.03
CA PRO A 60 17.54 -11.52 -6.06
C PRO A 60 18.18 -12.76 -5.44
N GLU A 61 19.43 -12.63 -4.99
CA GLU A 61 20.10 -13.70 -4.23
C GLU A 61 19.35 -13.98 -2.93
N ARG A 62 18.88 -12.92 -2.27
CA ARG A 62 18.07 -12.97 -1.04
C ARG A 62 17.18 -11.74 -0.98
N GLU A 63 15.97 -11.89 -0.44
CA GLU A 63 14.99 -10.81 -0.28
C GLU A 63 14.59 -10.68 1.20
N VAL A 64 14.39 -9.43 1.64
CA VAL A 64 13.89 -9.07 2.96
C VAL A 64 12.39 -8.83 2.89
N HIS A 65 11.63 -9.52 3.72
CA HIS A 65 10.18 -9.34 3.90
C HIS A 65 9.93 -8.73 5.27
N TYR A 66 9.54 -7.45 5.29
CA TYR A 66 9.34 -6.70 6.53
C TYR A 66 7.85 -6.53 6.81
N LEU A 67 7.34 -7.24 7.82
CA LEU A 67 5.94 -7.24 8.22
C LEU A 67 5.73 -6.30 9.39
N SER A 68 4.84 -5.32 9.25
CA SER A 68 4.47 -4.38 10.32
C SER A 68 3.01 -3.96 10.16
N MET A 69 2.34 -3.71 11.29
CA MET A 69 1.00 -3.12 11.30
C MET A 69 1.03 -1.63 10.90
N GLU A 70 2.21 -1.00 10.91
CA GLU A 70 2.38 0.41 10.61
C GLU A 70 3.55 0.68 9.67
N PHE A 71 3.36 1.63 8.75
CA PHE A 71 4.42 2.26 7.96
C PHE A 71 4.16 3.75 7.88
N LEU A 72 4.77 4.54 8.77
CA LEU A 72 4.63 6.00 8.79
C LEU A 72 5.52 6.63 7.71
N MET A 73 5.07 6.52 6.47
CA MET A 73 5.83 6.93 5.27
C MET A 73 5.94 8.44 5.13
N GLY A 74 4.94 9.20 5.61
CA GLY A 74 4.82 10.62 5.34
C GLY A 74 4.40 10.90 3.90
N ARG A 75 4.76 12.07 3.38
CA ARG A 75 4.49 12.52 2.01
C ARG A 75 5.53 11.98 1.03
N SER A 76 5.10 11.54 -0.12
CA SER A 76 5.93 10.82 -1.09
C SER A 76 6.45 11.71 -2.23
N LEU A 77 5.67 12.70 -2.70
CA LEU A 77 6.02 13.46 -3.90
C LEU A 77 7.40 14.13 -3.82
N MET A 78 7.62 14.93 -2.78
CA MET A 78 8.90 15.62 -2.59
C MET A 78 10.02 14.63 -2.24
N LYS A 79 9.73 13.64 -1.38
CA LYS A 79 10.69 12.60 -0.97
C LYS A 79 11.20 11.80 -2.17
N ASP A 80 10.29 11.30 -3.00
CA ASP A 80 10.65 10.46 -4.14
C ASP A 80 11.35 11.27 -5.24
N ALA A 81 10.92 12.52 -5.49
CA ALA A 81 11.62 13.41 -6.39
C ALA A 81 13.07 13.71 -5.92
N PHE A 82 13.26 13.89 -4.61
CA PHE A 82 14.58 14.08 -4.01
C PHE A 82 15.44 12.81 -4.15
N ASN A 83 14.90 11.65 -3.82
CA ASN A 83 15.60 10.36 -3.90
C ASN A 83 16.02 10.05 -5.33
N LEU A 84 15.18 10.36 -6.32
CA LEU A 84 15.47 10.20 -7.74
C LEU A 84 16.44 11.25 -8.31
N GLY A 85 16.80 12.29 -7.53
CA GLY A 85 17.68 13.37 -8.00
C GLY A 85 17.03 14.34 -8.99
N ILE A 86 15.68 14.39 -9.05
CA ILE A 86 14.91 15.24 -9.98
C ILE A 86 14.11 16.35 -9.27
N GLY A 87 14.38 16.59 -7.98
CA GLY A 87 13.64 17.56 -7.18
C GLY A 87 13.65 18.97 -7.76
N ASP A 88 14.82 19.47 -8.19
CA ASP A 88 14.93 20.79 -8.82
C ASP A 88 14.21 20.85 -10.17
N ALA A 89 14.27 19.77 -10.95
CA ALA A 89 13.57 19.68 -12.23
C ALA A 89 12.05 19.67 -12.04
N LEU A 90 11.55 18.94 -11.02
CA LEU A 90 10.12 18.92 -10.68
C LEU A 90 9.65 20.29 -10.20
N THR A 91 10.40 20.92 -9.27
CA THR A 91 10.10 22.26 -8.78
C THR A 91 9.98 23.24 -9.94
N GLY A 92 10.98 23.27 -10.83
CA GLY A 92 10.94 24.14 -12.00
C GLY A 92 9.80 23.82 -12.97
N ALA A 93 9.46 22.54 -13.17
CA ALA A 93 8.34 22.14 -14.02
C ALA A 93 6.99 22.66 -13.48
N LEU A 94 6.79 22.59 -12.15
CA LEU A 94 5.59 23.13 -11.49
C LEU A 94 5.50 24.65 -11.61
N GLU A 95 6.64 25.36 -11.44
CA GLU A 95 6.72 26.81 -11.64
C GLU A 95 6.39 27.21 -13.07
N ASP A 96 6.87 26.46 -14.08
CA ASP A 96 6.54 26.70 -15.50
C ASP A 96 5.06 26.46 -15.83
N LEU A 97 4.38 25.63 -15.04
CA LEU A 97 2.92 25.47 -15.10
C LEU A 97 2.16 26.56 -14.34
N GLY A 98 2.87 27.58 -13.81
CA GLY A 98 2.31 28.70 -13.06
C GLY A 98 1.88 28.35 -11.64
N ARG A 99 2.48 27.32 -11.01
CA ARG A 99 2.16 26.84 -9.67
C ARG A 99 3.32 27.02 -8.70
N SER A 100 3.00 27.30 -7.45
CA SER A 100 3.98 27.24 -6.36
C SER A 100 4.28 25.77 -6.04
N ALA A 101 5.54 25.35 -6.22
CA ALA A 101 5.92 23.98 -5.90
C ALA A 101 5.72 23.68 -4.40
N ALA A 102 5.95 24.67 -3.52
CA ALA A 102 5.73 24.51 -2.08
C ALA A 102 4.25 24.22 -1.77
N ASP A 103 3.31 24.94 -2.41
CA ASP A 103 1.88 24.74 -2.20
C ASP A 103 1.43 23.36 -2.72
N ILE A 104 1.97 22.93 -3.87
CA ILE A 104 1.68 21.59 -4.42
C ILE A 104 2.19 20.49 -3.47
N PHE A 105 3.40 20.61 -2.91
CA PHE A 105 3.92 19.65 -1.95
C PHE A 105 3.12 19.62 -0.63
N GLU A 106 2.58 20.77 -0.19
CA GLU A 106 1.73 20.85 1.00
C GLU A 106 0.31 20.31 0.76
N THR A 107 -0.13 20.20 -0.49
CA THR A 107 -1.43 19.60 -0.83
C THR A 107 -1.47 18.10 -0.55
N GLU A 108 -0.31 17.40 -0.60
CA GLU A 108 -0.25 15.96 -0.34
C GLU A 108 -0.61 15.63 1.11
N PRO A 109 -1.63 14.77 1.36
CA PRO A 109 -1.89 14.27 2.70
C PRO A 109 -0.79 13.28 3.13
N ASP A 110 -0.51 13.23 4.44
CA ASP A 110 0.32 12.15 4.99
C ASP A 110 -0.39 10.81 4.80
N ALA A 111 0.34 9.77 4.38
CA ALA A 111 -0.23 8.45 4.27
C ALA A 111 -0.69 7.93 5.64
N GLY A 112 -1.98 7.62 5.77
CA GLY A 112 -2.63 7.16 7.00
C GLY A 112 -2.27 5.72 7.39
N LEU A 113 -1.01 5.33 7.20
CA LEU A 113 -0.52 3.96 7.36
C LEU A 113 0.31 3.75 8.63
N GLY A 114 0.43 4.75 9.48
CA GLY A 114 1.21 4.66 10.71
C GLY A 114 0.95 5.84 11.63
N ASN A 115 1.40 5.73 12.89
CA ASN A 115 1.15 6.72 13.92
C ASN A 115 2.39 7.14 14.71
N GLY A 116 3.26 6.19 15.08
CA GLY A 116 4.34 6.46 16.03
C GLY A 116 5.69 5.88 15.63
N GLY A 117 6.52 5.63 16.65
CA GLY A 117 7.90 5.16 16.48
C GLY A 117 8.02 3.82 15.74
N LEU A 118 7.09 2.90 15.97
CA LEU A 118 7.04 1.61 15.28
C LEU A 118 6.92 1.81 13.76
N GLY A 119 5.92 2.59 13.34
CA GLY A 119 5.67 2.87 11.92
C GLY A 119 6.78 3.70 11.29
N ARG A 120 7.38 4.65 12.03
CA ARG A 120 8.51 5.43 11.51
C ARG A 120 9.77 4.60 11.35
N LEU A 121 10.05 3.68 12.29
CA LEU A 121 11.16 2.73 12.15
C LEU A 121 11.02 1.86 10.90
N ALA A 122 9.81 1.31 10.67
CA ALA A 122 9.52 0.51 9.48
C ALA A 122 9.73 1.32 8.18
N ALA A 123 9.24 2.56 8.13
CA ALA A 123 9.45 3.45 7.00
C ALA A 123 10.93 3.76 6.75
N CYS A 124 11.70 4.04 7.81
CA CYS A 124 13.14 4.28 7.70
C CYS A 124 13.89 3.03 7.20
N TYR A 125 13.49 1.84 7.61
CA TYR A 125 14.09 0.61 7.09
C TYR A 125 13.80 0.43 5.60
N MET A 126 12.58 0.71 5.13
CA MET A 126 12.27 0.62 3.71
C MET A 126 13.12 1.59 2.88
N ASP A 127 13.24 2.85 3.33
CA ASP A 127 14.09 3.85 2.67
C ASP A 127 15.58 3.43 2.66
N SER A 128 16.09 2.91 3.79
CA SER A 128 17.48 2.48 3.92
C SER A 128 17.78 1.25 3.06
N LEU A 129 16.89 0.24 3.06
CA LEU A 129 17.05 -0.96 2.25
C LEU A 129 17.04 -0.61 0.75
N ALA A 130 16.16 0.29 0.33
CA ALA A 130 16.14 0.77 -1.05
C ALA A 130 17.42 1.53 -1.40
N THR A 131 17.93 2.39 -0.51
CA THR A 131 19.17 3.16 -0.72
C THR A 131 20.40 2.28 -0.84
N GLU A 132 20.48 1.23 -0.01
CA GLU A 132 21.59 0.27 -0.03
C GLU A 132 21.46 -0.78 -1.16
N GLY A 133 20.40 -0.71 -1.98
CA GLY A 133 20.17 -1.65 -3.08
C GLY A 133 19.83 -3.06 -2.59
N ILE A 134 19.27 -3.19 -1.39
CA ILE A 134 18.85 -4.47 -0.83
C ILE A 134 17.40 -4.73 -1.23
N PRO A 135 17.12 -5.82 -1.97
CA PRO A 135 15.77 -6.19 -2.34
C PRO A 135 14.90 -6.43 -1.11
N ALA A 136 13.81 -5.69 -1.00
CA ALA A 136 12.92 -5.78 0.13
C ALA A 136 11.47 -5.49 -0.25
N THR A 137 10.55 -6.18 0.43
CA THR A 137 9.13 -5.89 0.38
C THR A 137 8.59 -5.68 1.79
N GLY A 138 8.00 -4.50 2.05
CA GLY A 138 7.24 -4.23 3.25
C GLY A 138 5.81 -4.74 3.11
N TYR A 139 5.19 -5.17 4.21
CA TYR A 139 3.81 -5.67 4.19
C TYR A 139 3.01 -5.10 5.34
N SER A 140 1.79 -4.61 5.05
CA SER A 140 0.82 -4.11 6.01
C SER A 140 -0.60 -4.24 5.47
N LEU A 141 -1.55 -3.57 6.12
CA LEU A 141 -2.91 -3.37 5.63
C LEU A 141 -3.04 -2.07 4.85
N CYS A 142 -3.89 -2.07 3.82
CA CYS A 142 -4.29 -0.87 3.09
C CYS A 142 -5.43 -0.19 3.87
N TYR A 143 -5.09 0.57 4.91
CA TYR A 143 -6.10 1.24 5.70
C TYR A 143 -6.84 2.31 4.89
N GLU A 144 -8.15 2.26 4.91
CA GLU A 144 -9.00 3.30 4.32
C GLU A 144 -8.88 4.62 5.09
N LEU A 145 -8.85 4.51 6.42
CA LEU A 145 -8.70 5.64 7.35
C LEU A 145 -7.45 5.44 8.21
N GLY A 146 -6.68 6.50 8.40
CA GLY A 146 -5.62 6.56 9.39
C GLY A 146 -6.17 6.47 10.82
N ILE A 147 -5.30 6.69 11.83
CA ILE A 147 -5.73 6.57 13.22
C ILE A 147 -6.72 7.69 13.59
N PHE A 148 -6.39 8.94 13.35
CA PHE A 148 -7.27 10.12 13.40
C PHE A 148 -6.53 11.37 12.91
N LYS A 149 -7.30 12.36 12.44
CA LYS A 149 -6.83 13.71 12.13
C LYS A 149 -7.14 14.64 13.29
N GLN A 150 -6.15 15.34 13.80
CA GLN A 150 -6.33 16.32 14.88
C GLN A 150 -6.83 17.66 14.34
N LYS A 151 -7.80 18.26 15.03
CA LYS A 151 -8.26 19.60 14.80
C LYS A 151 -8.41 20.34 16.14
N ILE A 152 -8.07 21.62 16.18
CA ILE A 152 -8.34 22.48 17.33
C ILE A 152 -9.62 23.24 17.07
N VAL A 153 -10.62 23.06 17.93
CA VAL A 153 -11.91 23.76 17.91
C VAL A 153 -12.13 24.37 19.28
N ASP A 154 -12.34 25.69 19.34
CA ASP A 154 -12.53 26.44 20.58
C ASP A 154 -11.43 26.20 21.65
N GLY A 155 -10.17 26.03 21.18
CA GLY A 155 -9.02 25.76 22.03
C GLY A 155 -8.89 24.33 22.56
N GLN A 156 -9.75 23.43 22.12
CA GLN A 156 -9.72 22.00 22.48
C GLN A 156 -9.38 21.13 21.28
N GLN A 157 -8.67 20.04 21.50
CA GLN A 157 -8.41 19.03 20.49
C GLN A 157 -9.70 18.26 20.19
N VAL A 158 -9.98 18.12 18.88
CA VAL A 158 -11.05 17.27 18.34
C VAL A 158 -10.42 16.26 17.38
N GLU A 159 -10.81 15.01 17.47
CA GLU A 159 -10.40 13.92 16.60
C GLU A 159 -11.41 13.77 15.48
N LEU A 160 -10.91 13.70 14.25
CA LEU A 160 -11.70 13.50 13.04
C LEU A 160 -11.19 12.27 12.29
N PRO A 161 -12.03 11.60 11.45
CA PRO A 161 -11.55 10.57 10.55
C PRO A 161 -10.40 11.10 9.70
N ASP A 162 -9.32 10.33 9.62
CA ASP A 162 -8.17 10.63 8.76
C ASP A 162 -8.36 9.96 7.40
N ASP A 163 -9.18 10.59 6.57
CA ASP A 163 -9.44 10.18 5.18
C ASP A 163 -8.27 10.65 4.29
N TRP A 164 -7.15 9.94 4.35
CA TRP A 164 -5.93 10.28 3.61
C TRP A 164 -6.01 9.97 2.11
N LEU A 165 -7.00 9.15 1.71
CA LEU A 165 -7.27 8.80 0.32
C LEU A 165 -8.28 9.74 -0.35
N ASN A 166 -8.72 10.79 0.33
CA ASN A 166 -9.75 11.73 -0.18
C ASN A 166 -9.37 12.44 -1.47
N LEU A 167 -8.06 12.61 -1.74
CA LEU A 167 -7.55 13.14 -3.01
C LEU A 167 -7.30 12.05 -4.07
N GLY A 168 -7.71 10.80 -3.80
CA GLY A 168 -7.44 9.66 -4.65
C GLY A 168 -6.19 8.87 -4.24
N ASP A 169 -5.96 7.79 -4.97
CA ASP A 169 -4.94 6.78 -4.69
C ASP A 169 -3.71 6.89 -5.62
N ALA A 170 -3.22 8.13 -5.85
CA ALA A 170 -2.17 8.40 -6.83
C ALA A 170 -0.93 7.48 -6.68
N TRP A 171 -0.61 7.05 -5.45
CA TRP A 171 0.55 6.21 -5.13
C TRP A 171 0.27 4.72 -5.14
N LEU A 172 -0.99 4.29 -4.99
CA LEU A 172 -1.36 2.90 -4.86
C LEU A 172 -1.58 2.25 -6.23
N MET A 173 -1.12 1.01 -6.36
CA MET A 173 -1.28 0.19 -7.56
C MET A 173 -1.99 -1.12 -7.18
N PRO A 174 -3.33 -1.18 -7.25
CA PRO A 174 -4.06 -2.40 -6.97
C PRO A 174 -3.72 -3.52 -7.97
N LYS A 175 -3.53 -4.74 -7.45
CA LYS A 175 -3.22 -5.94 -8.25
C LYS A 175 -4.21 -7.08 -7.93
N PRO A 176 -5.48 -6.95 -8.31
CA PRO A 176 -6.50 -7.94 -7.96
C PRO A 176 -6.21 -9.35 -8.50
N GLN A 177 -5.41 -9.47 -9.56
CA GLN A 177 -4.95 -10.75 -10.10
C GLN A 177 -3.96 -11.51 -9.17
N GLU A 178 -3.39 -10.82 -8.19
CA GLU A 178 -2.48 -11.38 -7.19
C GLU A 178 -3.15 -11.59 -5.82
N ALA A 179 -4.49 -11.49 -5.77
CA ALA A 179 -5.24 -11.65 -4.53
C ALA A 179 -4.99 -13.00 -3.87
N GLU A 180 -4.90 -13.00 -2.54
CA GLU A 180 -4.83 -14.19 -1.71
C GLU A 180 -6.15 -14.41 -0.96
N GLU A 181 -6.51 -15.67 -0.71
CA GLU A 181 -7.72 -16.01 0.02
C GLU A 181 -7.37 -16.32 1.49
N VAL A 182 -7.92 -15.54 2.42
CA VAL A 182 -7.74 -15.74 3.86
C VAL A 182 -9.01 -16.34 4.45
N HIS A 183 -8.84 -17.41 5.24
CA HIS A 183 -9.93 -18.17 5.82
C HIS A 183 -10.11 -17.84 7.30
N PHE A 184 -11.33 -17.50 7.70
CA PHE A 184 -11.69 -17.20 9.08
C PHE A 184 -12.68 -18.19 9.66
N GLY A 185 -12.50 -18.56 10.92
CA GLY A 185 -13.37 -19.50 11.62
C GLY A 185 -13.27 -20.93 11.07
N GLY A 186 -14.40 -21.65 11.09
CA GLY A 186 -14.45 -23.01 10.59
C GLY A 186 -13.80 -24.05 11.51
N LYS A 187 -13.46 -25.22 10.93
CA LYS A 187 -12.87 -26.35 11.63
C LYS A 187 -11.69 -26.91 10.86
N VAL A 188 -10.57 -27.08 11.54
CA VAL A 188 -9.38 -27.70 10.98
C VAL A 188 -9.36 -29.18 11.36
N ARG A 189 -9.28 -30.05 10.37
CA ARG A 189 -9.07 -31.49 10.53
C ARG A 189 -7.73 -31.91 9.98
N THR A 190 -7.03 -32.75 10.69
CA THR A 190 -5.76 -33.32 10.26
C THR A 190 -5.86 -34.84 10.13
N ARG A 191 -5.27 -35.38 9.08
CA ARG A 191 -5.11 -36.83 8.89
C ARG A 191 -3.75 -37.15 8.28
N TRP A 192 -3.20 -38.29 8.60
CA TRP A 192 -2.02 -38.79 7.91
C TRP A 192 -2.46 -39.63 6.71
N ASP A 193 -1.87 -39.39 5.56
CA ASP A 193 -2.10 -40.13 4.33
C ASP A 193 -0.74 -40.45 3.70
N ASN A 194 -0.39 -41.73 3.56
CA ASN A 194 0.88 -42.20 3.01
C ASN A 194 2.14 -41.51 3.62
N GLY A 195 2.13 -41.26 4.92
CA GLY A 195 3.22 -40.58 5.63
C GLY A 195 3.24 -39.05 5.51
N HIS A 196 2.25 -38.46 4.83
CA HIS A 196 2.09 -36.99 4.71
C HIS A 196 0.94 -36.53 5.61
N LEU A 197 1.18 -35.44 6.33
CA LEU A 197 0.14 -34.77 7.11
C LEU A 197 -0.78 -33.96 6.15
N MET A 198 -2.04 -34.41 6.05
CA MET A 198 -3.08 -33.70 5.33
C MET A 198 -3.84 -32.80 6.30
N VAL A 199 -3.92 -31.52 5.97
CA VAL A 199 -4.70 -30.53 6.72
C VAL A 199 -5.88 -30.08 5.86
N VAL A 200 -7.10 -30.20 6.39
CA VAL A 200 -8.34 -29.81 5.71
C VAL A 200 -9.03 -28.77 6.59
N HIS A 201 -9.32 -27.61 6.02
CA HIS A 201 -10.09 -26.55 6.66
C HIS A 201 -11.49 -26.52 6.07
N GLU A 202 -12.52 -26.66 6.91
CA GLU A 202 -13.93 -26.77 6.52
C GLU A 202 -14.77 -25.70 7.21
N ASP A 203 -15.91 -25.33 6.63
CA ASP A 203 -16.92 -24.40 7.19
C ASP A 203 -16.37 -22.99 7.52
N TYR A 204 -15.37 -22.52 6.77
CA TYR A 204 -14.75 -21.20 6.96
C TYR A 204 -15.42 -20.09 6.17
N THR A 205 -15.26 -18.86 6.62
CA THR A 205 -15.58 -17.65 5.87
C THR A 205 -14.35 -17.18 5.11
N ARG A 206 -14.52 -16.81 3.83
CA ARG A 206 -13.44 -16.33 2.96
C ARG A 206 -13.41 -14.81 2.93
N VAL A 207 -12.22 -14.24 3.00
CA VAL A 207 -11.94 -12.83 2.72
C VAL A 207 -10.81 -12.77 1.70
N LEU A 208 -10.95 -11.97 0.67
CA LEU A 208 -9.91 -11.72 -0.32
C LEU A 208 -8.98 -10.62 0.21
N ALA A 209 -7.68 -10.90 0.18
CA ALA A 209 -6.64 -9.93 0.40
C ALA A 209 -6.13 -9.44 -0.96
N ILE A 210 -6.53 -8.24 -1.34
CA ILE A 210 -6.13 -7.63 -2.62
C ILE A 210 -4.90 -6.78 -2.36
N PRO A 211 -3.75 -7.09 -2.99
CA PRO A 211 -2.56 -6.28 -2.78
C PRO A 211 -2.66 -4.95 -3.53
N CYS A 212 -2.30 -3.88 -2.84
CA CYS A 212 -2.09 -2.54 -3.37
C CYS A 212 -0.63 -2.19 -3.12
N ASP A 213 0.17 -2.10 -4.17
CA ASP A 213 1.60 -1.83 -4.05
C ASP A 213 1.88 -0.32 -4.09
N MET A 214 2.74 0.14 -3.20
CA MET A 214 3.33 1.48 -3.18
C MET A 214 4.84 1.32 -3.35
N LEU A 215 5.45 2.12 -4.24
CA LEU A 215 6.87 2.02 -4.54
C LEU A 215 7.69 2.92 -3.61
N VAL A 216 8.89 2.46 -3.25
CA VAL A 216 9.79 3.16 -2.34
C VAL A 216 11.13 3.34 -3.02
N ALA A 217 11.45 4.58 -3.40
CA ALA A 217 12.69 4.93 -4.06
C ALA A 217 13.88 4.93 -3.09
N GLY A 218 15.00 4.35 -3.48
CA GLY A 218 16.28 4.55 -2.80
C GLY A 218 16.90 5.91 -3.15
N TYR A 219 17.67 6.48 -2.22
CA TYR A 219 18.35 7.75 -2.43
C TYR A 219 19.53 7.62 -3.42
N ASN A 220 19.47 8.40 -4.49
CA ASN A 220 20.50 8.46 -5.54
C ASN A 220 20.88 7.08 -6.13
N THR A 221 19.88 6.21 -6.30
CA THR A 221 20.00 4.88 -6.91
C THR A 221 18.79 4.60 -7.79
N ASP A 222 18.93 3.67 -8.73
CA ASP A 222 17.81 3.18 -9.56
C ASP A 222 17.02 2.04 -8.88
N HIS A 223 17.44 1.61 -7.70
CA HIS A 223 16.78 0.55 -6.95
C HIS A 223 15.49 1.03 -6.29
N VAL A 224 14.41 0.27 -6.47
CA VAL A 224 13.07 0.60 -5.96
C VAL A 224 12.47 -0.62 -5.27
N ASN A 225 12.18 -0.49 -3.98
CA ASN A 225 11.50 -1.49 -3.18
C ASN A 225 9.97 -1.31 -3.24
N THR A 226 9.25 -2.29 -2.71
CA THR A 226 7.77 -2.30 -2.67
C THR A 226 7.27 -2.29 -1.23
N LEU A 227 6.27 -1.46 -0.96
CA LEU A 227 5.40 -1.60 0.20
C LEU A 227 4.07 -2.16 -0.29
N ARG A 228 3.78 -3.44 0.05
CA ARG A 228 2.55 -4.15 -0.33
C ARG A 228 1.52 -4.04 0.78
N LEU A 229 0.40 -3.43 0.48
CA LEU A 229 -0.69 -3.18 1.40
C LEU A 229 -1.87 -4.08 1.04
N TRP A 230 -2.41 -4.81 2.03
CA TRP A 230 -3.52 -5.72 1.81
C TRP A 230 -4.86 -5.04 2.08
N ASP A 231 -5.69 -4.92 1.05
CA ASP A 231 -7.08 -4.47 1.14
C ASP A 231 -8.01 -5.68 1.27
N ALA A 232 -8.87 -5.66 2.28
CA ALA A 232 -9.78 -6.76 2.59
C ALA A 232 -11.10 -6.59 1.84
N LYS A 233 -11.48 -7.61 1.04
CA LYS A 233 -12.74 -7.59 0.28
C LYS A 233 -13.50 -8.91 0.42
N SER A 234 -14.82 -8.83 0.39
CA SER A 234 -15.65 -10.03 0.31
C SER A 234 -15.56 -10.65 -1.09
N PRO A 235 -15.38 -11.98 -1.22
CA PRO A 235 -15.49 -12.66 -2.50
C PRO A 235 -16.94 -12.75 -2.99
N LYS A 236 -17.92 -12.49 -2.11
CA LYS A 236 -19.34 -12.56 -2.46
C LYS A 236 -19.83 -11.21 -2.98
N PRO A 237 -20.57 -11.21 -4.10
CA PRO A 237 -21.28 -10.02 -4.53
C PRO A 237 -22.38 -9.65 -3.52
N ILE A 238 -22.92 -8.44 -3.68
CA ILE A 238 -24.12 -8.03 -2.91
C ILE A 238 -25.27 -9.03 -3.13
N ASP A 239 -26.01 -9.35 -2.06
CA ASP A 239 -27.20 -10.18 -2.18
C ASP A 239 -28.33 -9.40 -2.87
N MET A 240 -28.44 -9.62 -4.17
CA MET A 240 -29.43 -8.93 -5.01
C MET A 240 -30.87 -9.25 -4.62
N GLN A 241 -31.13 -10.42 -4.03
CA GLN A 241 -32.49 -10.80 -3.58
C GLN A 241 -32.89 -9.98 -2.36
N LEU A 242 -32.03 -9.92 -1.34
CA LEU A 242 -32.25 -9.09 -0.15
C LEU A 242 -32.32 -7.59 -0.54
N PHE A 243 -31.44 -7.15 -1.44
CA PHE A 243 -31.44 -5.77 -1.94
C PHE A 243 -32.77 -5.41 -2.59
N SER A 244 -33.30 -6.27 -3.48
CA SER A 244 -34.58 -6.06 -4.16
C SER A 244 -35.78 -6.08 -3.21
N GLN A 245 -35.66 -6.71 -2.04
CA GLN A 245 -36.66 -6.72 -0.97
C GLN A 245 -36.57 -5.49 -0.04
N GLY A 246 -35.67 -4.53 -0.32
CA GLY A 246 -35.47 -3.34 0.51
C GLY A 246 -34.63 -3.59 1.76
N GLN A 247 -34.00 -4.77 1.91
CA GLN A 247 -33.14 -5.13 3.05
C GLN A 247 -31.67 -4.75 2.77
N TYR A 248 -31.41 -3.48 2.47
CA TYR A 248 -30.12 -2.98 1.96
C TYR A 248 -28.94 -3.24 2.90
N LEU A 249 -29.11 -3.07 4.20
CA LEU A 249 -28.06 -3.30 5.18
C LEU A 249 -27.68 -4.79 5.23
N LYS A 250 -28.69 -5.65 5.27
CA LYS A 250 -28.49 -7.10 5.31
C LYS A 250 -27.87 -7.65 4.02
N ALA A 251 -28.25 -7.05 2.88
CA ALA A 251 -27.66 -7.39 1.58
C ALA A 251 -26.16 -7.08 1.49
N ASN A 252 -25.64 -6.14 2.31
CA ASN A 252 -24.25 -5.73 2.35
C ASN A 252 -23.47 -6.26 3.58
N GLU A 253 -24.10 -6.99 4.49
CA GLU A 253 -23.51 -7.37 5.78
C GLU A 253 -22.16 -8.09 5.64
N GLU A 254 -22.08 -9.11 4.76
CA GLU A 254 -20.84 -9.85 4.55
C GLU A 254 -19.72 -8.98 3.96
N ARG A 255 -20.07 -8.03 3.10
CA ARG A 255 -19.10 -7.07 2.53
C ARG A 255 -18.59 -6.13 3.61
N ALA A 256 -19.48 -5.53 4.38
CA ALA A 256 -19.13 -4.63 5.47
C ALA A 256 -18.23 -5.33 6.52
N MET A 257 -18.49 -6.61 6.81
CA MET A 257 -17.65 -7.40 7.71
C MET A 257 -16.24 -7.66 7.14
N ALA A 258 -16.11 -7.91 5.85
CA ALA A 258 -14.80 -8.06 5.22
C ALA A 258 -14.06 -6.73 5.17
N ASP A 259 -14.69 -5.68 4.66
CA ASP A 259 -14.12 -4.34 4.52
C ASP A 259 -13.63 -3.78 5.87
N SER A 260 -14.32 -4.09 7.00
CA SER A 260 -13.94 -3.63 8.34
C SER A 260 -12.51 -4.01 8.74
N ILE A 261 -11.92 -5.06 8.16
CA ILE A 261 -10.56 -5.52 8.47
C ILE A 261 -9.52 -4.48 8.04
N SER A 262 -9.72 -3.80 6.89
CA SER A 262 -8.80 -2.77 6.38
C SER A 262 -9.34 -1.34 6.52
N THR A 263 -10.44 -1.13 7.28
CA THR A 263 -11.05 0.20 7.37
C THR A 263 -10.22 1.16 8.19
N ILE A 264 -9.77 0.79 9.40
CA ILE A 264 -9.13 1.74 10.32
C ILE A 264 -7.90 1.15 11.01
N LEU A 265 -6.86 1.98 11.14
CA LEU A 265 -5.67 1.66 11.92
C LEU A 265 -5.99 1.79 13.42
N TYR A 266 -5.78 0.71 14.18
CA TYR A 266 -6.01 0.63 15.63
C TYR A 266 -7.44 0.99 16.09
N PRO A 267 -8.44 0.16 15.73
CA PRO A 267 -9.75 0.31 16.32
C PRO A 267 -9.68 0.14 17.86
N GLU A 268 -10.59 0.82 18.58
CA GLU A 268 -10.70 0.70 20.02
C GLU A 268 -10.87 -0.77 20.45
N ASP A 269 -10.07 -1.24 21.42
CA ASP A 269 -10.01 -2.65 21.83
C ASP A 269 -10.32 -2.90 23.32
N ASN A 270 -11.03 -1.97 23.98
CA ASN A 270 -11.50 -2.14 25.34
C ASN A 270 -12.71 -3.09 25.46
N HIS A 271 -13.32 -3.51 24.33
CA HIS A 271 -14.43 -4.46 24.25
C HIS A 271 -14.09 -5.65 23.33
N TYR A 272 -14.94 -6.70 23.38
CA TYR A 272 -14.69 -7.97 22.67
C TYR A 272 -14.59 -7.80 21.15
N GLU A 273 -15.48 -7.01 20.56
CA GLU A 273 -15.55 -6.78 19.11
C GLU A 273 -14.27 -6.10 18.61
N GLY A 274 -13.76 -5.10 19.33
CA GLY A 274 -12.51 -4.41 18.98
C GLY A 274 -11.29 -5.33 19.09
N LYS A 275 -11.19 -6.12 20.17
CA LYS A 275 -10.12 -7.14 20.30
C LYS A 275 -10.17 -8.17 19.18
N SER A 276 -11.39 -8.63 18.84
CA SER A 276 -11.60 -9.58 17.74
C SER A 276 -11.19 -8.99 16.40
N LEU A 277 -11.51 -7.72 16.16
CA LEU A 277 -11.13 -7.03 14.91
C LEU A 277 -9.60 -6.87 14.81
N ARG A 278 -8.93 -6.43 15.87
CA ARG A 278 -7.47 -6.33 15.88
C ARG A 278 -6.78 -7.67 15.61
N LEU A 279 -7.29 -8.75 16.23
CA LEU A 279 -6.76 -10.10 15.95
C LEU A 279 -7.00 -10.53 14.49
N LYS A 280 -8.17 -10.18 13.93
CA LYS A 280 -8.47 -10.45 12.51
C LYS A 280 -7.54 -9.67 11.59
N GLN A 281 -7.24 -8.41 11.89
CA GLN A 281 -6.29 -7.58 11.13
C GLN A 281 -4.91 -8.23 11.08
N GLN A 282 -4.37 -8.62 12.23
CA GLN A 282 -3.05 -9.28 12.33
C GLN A 282 -3.02 -10.62 11.60
N TYR A 283 -4.00 -11.47 11.83
CA TYR A 283 -4.10 -12.77 11.15
C TYR A 283 -4.24 -12.60 9.63
N PHE A 284 -5.08 -11.67 9.19
CA PHE A 284 -5.35 -11.42 7.78
C PHE A 284 -4.08 -11.05 7.03
N PHE A 285 -3.36 -10.00 7.47
CA PHE A 285 -2.19 -9.54 6.72
C PHE A 285 -1.03 -10.53 6.77
N VAL A 286 -0.80 -11.19 7.91
CA VAL A 286 0.26 -12.21 8.01
C VAL A 286 -0.06 -13.41 7.13
N SER A 287 -1.32 -13.91 7.14
CA SER A 287 -1.74 -15.03 6.30
C SER A 287 -1.58 -14.71 4.81
N ALA A 288 -2.08 -13.54 4.36
CA ALA A 288 -1.95 -13.11 2.97
C ALA A 288 -0.47 -12.96 2.56
N THR A 289 0.33 -12.35 3.43
CA THR A 289 1.76 -12.14 3.18
C THR A 289 2.52 -13.45 3.02
N LEU A 290 2.34 -14.41 3.94
CA LEU A 290 3.03 -15.70 3.87
C LEU A 290 2.59 -16.53 2.65
N GLN A 291 1.33 -16.47 2.26
CA GLN A 291 0.84 -17.10 1.03
C GLN A 291 1.53 -16.47 -0.20
N SER A 292 1.57 -15.14 -0.28
CA SER A 292 2.20 -14.41 -1.38
C SER A 292 3.69 -14.73 -1.49
N ILE A 293 4.46 -14.65 -0.40
CA ILE A 293 5.90 -14.97 -0.38
C ILE A 293 6.13 -16.41 -0.81
N THR A 294 5.35 -17.35 -0.28
CA THR A 294 5.48 -18.78 -0.60
C THR A 294 5.17 -19.04 -2.08
N ARG A 295 4.10 -18.44 -2.60
CA ARG A 295 3.72 -18.57 -4.01
C ARG A 295 4.80 -18.02 -4.94
N GLN A 296 5.31 -16.80 -4.67
CA GLN A 296 6.37 -16.19 -5.45
C GLN A 296 7.65 -17.04 -5.43
N HIS A 297 8.02 -17.55 -4.25
CA HIS A 297 9.17 -18.43 -4.11
C HIS A 297 9.04 -19.71 -4.94
N ILE A 298 7.87 -20.39 -4.88
CA ILE A 298 7.62 -21.59 -5.68
C ILE A 298 7.64 -21.27 -7.17
N GLN A 299 7.07 -20.17 -7.59
CA GLN A 299 7.09 -19.73 -9.00
C GLN A 299 8.50 -19.47 -9.51
N THR A 300 9.37 -18.92 -8.65
CA THR A 300 10.75 -18.58 -9.01
C THR A 300 11.69 -19.78 -8.97
N TYR A 301 11.59 -20.62 -7.92
CA TYR A 301 12.56 -21.67 -7.62
C TYR A 301 12.01 -23.11 -7.78
N GLY A 302 10.71 -23.29 -7.92
CA GLY A 302 10.05 -24.60 -8.11
C GLY A 302 10.04 -25.48 -6.87
N THR A 303 10.55 -25.00 -5.72
CA THR A 303 10.70 -25.81 -4.48
C THR A 303 10.67 -24.90 -3.26
N LEU A 304 10.31 -25.47 -2.10
CA LEU A 304 10.43 -24.79 -0.79
C LEU A 304 11.69 -25.18 0.00
N THR A 305 12.52 -26.10 -0.51
CA THR A 305 13.69 -26.62 0.25
C THR A 305 14.74 -25.54 0.53
N ASN A 306 14.88 -24.57 -0.35
CA ASN A 306 15.82 -23.43 -0.23
C ASN A 306 15.13 -22.13 0.25
N PHE A 307 13.91 -22.22 0.78
CA PHE A 307 13.13 -21.04 1.20
C PHE A 307 13.90 -20.16 2.21
N HIS A 308 14.51 -20.79 3.21
CA HIS A 308 15.28 -20.14 4.27
C HIS A 308 16.58 -19.48 3.77
N GLU A 309 17.10 -19.88 2.62
CA GLU A 309 18.28 -19.29 2.00
C GLU A 309 17.95 -18.00 1.23
N LYS A 310 16.73 -17.91 0.72
CA LYS A 310 16.30 -16.85 -0.20
C LYS A 310 15.44 -15.77 0.45
N ASN A 311 14.77 -16.09 1.56
CA ASN A 311 13.82 -15.19 2.20
C ASN A 311 14.23 -14.90 3.64
N VAL A 312 14.26 -13.64 4.01
CA VAL A 312 14.43 -13.15 5.38
C VAL A 312 13.15 -12.47 5.82
N ILE A 313 12.45 -13.06 6.77
CA ILE A 313 11.18 -12.52 7.27
C ILE A 313 11.44 -11.85 8.63
N GLN A 314 11.15 -10.55 8.71
CA GLN A 314 11.16 -9.76 9.93
C GLN A 314 9.73 -9.35 10.25
N ILE A 315 9.25 -9.73 11.43
CA ILE A 315 7.96 -9.29 11.97
C ILE A 315 8.24 -8.22 13.01
N ASN A 316 7.68 -7.04 12.78
CA ASN A 316 7.74 -5.95 13.73
C ASN A 316 6.52 -6.10 14.67
N ASP A 317 6.82 -6.33 15.95
CA ASP A 317 5.79 -6.53 16.98
C ASP A 317 5.20 -5.20 17.44
N THR A 318 3.92 -5.22 17.82
CA THR A 318 3.17 -4.06 18.33
C THR A 318 2.88 -4.19 19.83
#